data_c5a1fac704922c801baa02977b3b0794
#
_entry.id   c5a1fac704922c801baa02977b3b0794
#
_cell.length_a   1.000
_cell.length_b   1.000
_cell.length_c   1.000
_cell.angle_alpha   90.00
_cell.angle_beta   90.00
_cell.angle_gamma   90.00
#
_symmetry.space_group_name_H-M   'P 1'
#
loop_
_entity.id
_entity.type
_entity.pdbx_description
1 polymer ?
#
loop_
_entity_poly.entity_id
_entity_poly.type
_entity_poly.pdbx_seq_one_letter_code
_entity_poly.pdbx_strand_id
1 'polypeptide(L)'
;MSQPYQPAPGQQGPSGQPAGDPSSDFTPAAPRDPYDPKLTLEGGRYVAGALATALVAALIGLVGVVVIEGIFDQDMVPPPDLFSTGSHAAAFAIDGAIFAVLAAAVLALLVVSTPRPKRFFGWLMVLATALITVLPFAWTSHLDRAVLSAIVNLVIGLATWSLLAGVATRTIRPAPRPTPAPPSTGPAGQNPPSYPPRGA
;
A
#
# COMPACT_ATOMS: atom_id res chain seq x y z
N MET A 1 -28.61 -27.49 45.74
CA MET A 1 -27.72 -26.83 46.71
C MET A 1 -27.18 -25.57 46.05
N SER A 2 -27.83 -24.43 46.31
CA SER A 2 -27.52 -23.13 45.71
C SER A 2 -26.52 -22.43 46.64
N GLN A 3 -25.33 -22.11 46.14
CA GLN A 3 -24.36 -21.31 46.88
C GLN A 3 -24.75 -19.82 46.81
N PRO A 4 -24.73 -19.09 47.92
CA PRO A 4 -24.99 -17.66 47.95
C PRO A 4 -23.78 -16.91 47.40
N TYR A 5 -24.06 -15.95 46.48
CA TYR A 5 -23.09 -15.00 45.89
C TYR A 5 -22.51 -14.11 47.01
N GLN A 6 -21.19 -14.19 47.24
CA GLN A 6 -20.45 -13.22 48.05
C GLN A 6 -19.88 -12.14 47.18
N PRO A 7 -20.22 -10.85 47.39
CA PRO A 7 -19.59 -9.73 46.70
C PRO A 7 -18.14 -9.57 47.20
N ALA A 8 -17.20 -9.36 46.27
CA ALA A 8 -15.80 -9.09 46.61
C ALA A 8 -15.66 -7.72 47.32
N PRO A 9 -14.85 -7.64 48.41
CA PRO A 9 -14.60 -6.38 49.12
C PRO A 9 -13.60 -5.56 48.30
N GLY A 10 -13.96 -4.36 47.86
CA GLY A 10 -12.99 -3.42 47.29
C GLY A 10 -13.43 -2.49 46.19
N GLN A 11 -14.69 -2.47 45.78
CA GLN A 11 -15.16 -1.39 44.90
C GLN A 11 -15.67 -0.22 45.76
N GLN A 12 -14.74 0.63 46.20
CA GLN A 12 -15.06 1.98 46.63
C GLN A 12 -15.44 2.75 45.37
N GLY A 13 -16.74 3.04 45.20
CA GLY A 13 -17.23 3.93 44.18
C GLY A 13 -16.58 5.31 44.34
N PRO A 14 -16.30 6.05 43.24
CA PRO A 14 -15.78 7.40 43.33
C PRO A 14 -16.84 8.28 44.02
N SER A 15 -16.55 8.66 45.28
CA SER A 15 -17.32 9.60 46.05
C SER A 15 -17.25 10.99 45.41
N GLY A 16 -18.37 11.54 45.02
CA GLY A 16 -18.59 12.97 44.91
C GLY A 16 -17.98 13.67 43.72
N GLN A 17 -18.37 13.31 42.47
CA GLN A 17 -18.37 14.34 41.43
C GLN A 17 -19.57 15.25 41.69
N PRO A 18 -19.37 16.59 41.84
CA PRO A 18 -20.48 17.52 41.85
C PRO A 18 -21.20 17.36 40.52
N ALA A 19 -22.53 17.37 40.56
CA ALA A 19 -23.38 17.32 39.37
C ALA A 19 -22.93 18.39 38.40
N GLY A 20 -22.25 17.97 37.33
CA GLY A 20 -21.79 18.85 36.27
C GLY A 20 -23.00 19.50 35.60
N ASP A 21 -22.93 20.78 35.44
CA ASP A 21 -23.90 21.61 34.74
C ASP A 21 -24.19 20.97 33.36
N PRO A 22 -25.42 20.57 33.02
CA PRO A 22 -25.71 19.92 31.74
C PRO A 22 -25.45 20.79 30.51
N SER A 23 -25.06 22.04 30.70
CA SER A 23 -24.65 22.97 29.65
C SER A 23 -23.17 22.90 29.25
N SER A 24 -22.33 22.14 29.96
CA SER A 24 -20.87 22.10 29.71
C SER A 24 -20.43 20.95 28.79
N ASP A 25 -21.33 20.02 28.42
CA ASP A 25 -20.98 18.88 27.56
C ASP A 25 -21.02 19.15 26.05
N PHE A 26 -21.31 20.41 25.65
CA PHE A 26 -21.11 20.81 24.28
C PHE A 26 -19.65 21.21 24.04
N THR A 27 -18.75 20.21 24.10
CA THR A 27 -17.47 20.38 23.41
C THR A 27 -17.79 20.36 21.92
N PRO A 28 -17.67 21.49 21.19
CA PRO A 28 -17.87 21.49 19.75
C PRO A 28 -16.93 20.43 19.19
N ALA A 29 -17.47 19.44 18.47
CA ALA A 29 -16.61 18.49 17.79
C ALA A 29 -15.58 19.30 17.00
N ALA A 30 -14.30 19.12 17.34
CA ALA A 30 -13.22 19.81 16.66
C ALA A 30 -13.48 19.72 15.16
N PRO A 31 -13.40 20.82 14.40
CA PRO A 31 -13.61 20.80 12.97
C PRO A 31 -12.79 19.65 12.43
N ARG A 32 -13.44 18.68 11.78
CA ARG A 32 -12.71 17.63 11.08
C ARG A 32 -11.89 18.34 10.04
N ASP A 33 -10.58 18.47 10.31
CA ASP A 33 -9.64 18.99 9.32
C ASP A 33 -9.87 18.23 8.03
N PRO A 34 -10.26 18.87 6.92
CA PRO A 34 -10.39 18.24 5.62
C PRO A 34 -9.02 17.83 5.06
N TYR A 35 -7.99 17.85 5.89
CA TYR A 35 -6.63 17.51 5.53
C TYR A 35 -6.52 15.98 5.44
N ASP A 36 -6.73 15.47 4.24
CA ASP A 36 -6.40 14.10 3.88
C ASP A 36 -4.87 13.94 4.12
N PRO A 37 -4.42 13.09 5.05
CA PRO A 37 -3.00 13.00 5.37
C PRO A 37 -2.25 12.61 4.11
N LYS A 38 -1.40 13.51 3.60
CA LYS A 38 -0.54 13.24 2.45
C LYS A 38 0.24 11.97 2.76
N LEU A 39 0.08 10.95 1.92
CA LEU A 39 0.84 9.72 2.05
C LEU A 39 2.29 10.00 1.65
N THR A 40 3.22 9.56 2.48
CA THR A 40 4.66 9.65 2.20
C THR A 40 5.21 8.27 1.93
N LEU A 41 6.14 8.19 0.96
CA LEU A 41 6.88 7.00 0.60
C LEU A 41 8.25 7.03 1.27
N GLU A 42 8.60 5.97 2.00
CA GLU A 42 9.98 5.75 2.44
C GLU A 42 10.83 5.33 1.23
N GLY A 43 11.40 6.31 0.50
CA GLY A 43 12.00 6.12 -0.82
C GLY A 43 13.04 5.00 -0.89
N GLY A 44 13.99 4.93 0.04
CA GLY A 44 15.03 3.91 0.02
C GLY A 44 14.48 2.48 0.16
N ARG A 45 13.56 2.27 1.09
CA ARG A 45 12.91 0.95 1.28
C ARG A 45 12.01 0.57 0.11
N TYR A 46 11.35 1.56 -0.46
CA TYR A 46 10.52 1.34 -1.63
C TYR A 46 11.35 0.89 -2.83
N VAL A 47 12.43 1.61 -3.15
CA VAL A 47 13.34 1.26 -4.26
C VAL A 47 13.95 -0.12 -4.06
N ALA A 48 14.42 -0.46 -2.85
CA ALA A 48 14.92 -1.79 -2.55
C ALA A 48 13.86 -2.89 -2.79
N GLY A 49 12.62 -2.65 -2.36
CA GLY A 49 11.50 -3.56 -2.60
C GLY A 49 11.14 -3.68 -4.08
N ALA A 50 11.16 -2.58 -4.83
CA ALA A 50 10.92 -2.58 -6.28
C ALA A 50 12.00 -3.36 -7.04
N LEU A 51 13.28 -3.18 -6.70
CA LEU A 51 14.39 -3.93 -7.29
C LEU A 51 14.32 -5.42 -6.97
N ALA A 52 13.98 -5.78 -5.72
CA ALA A 52 13.76 -7.17 -5.35
C ALA A 52 12.61 -7.79 -6.15
N THR A 53 11.53 -7.05 -6.36
CA THR A 53 10.39 -7.49 -7.18
C THR A 53 10.79 -7.69 -8.64
N ALA A 54 11.57 -6.76 -9.21
CA ALA A 54 12.09 -6.87 -10.57
C ALA A 54 12.99 -8.10 -10.74
N LEU A 55 13.86 -8.37 -9.77
CA LEU A 55 14.70 -9.57 -9.76
C LEU A 55 13.85 -10.85 -9.73
N VAL A 56 12.84 -10.91 -8.86
CA VAL A 56 11.93 -12.08 -8.79
C VAL A 56 11.17 -12.26 -10.10
N ALA A 57 10.65 -11.20 -10.69
CA ALA A 57 9.95 -11.26 -11.96
C ALA A 57 10.87 -11.77 -13.11
N ALA A 58 12.12 -11.30 -13.14
CA ALA A 58 13.13 -11.78 -14.07
C ALA A 58 13.43 -13.27 -13.90
N LEU A 59 13.58 -13.72 -12.65
CA LEU A 59 13.82 -15.13 -12.35
C LEU A 59 12.62 -16.02 -12.73
N ILE A 60 11.40 -15.57 -12.52
CA ILE A 60 10.20 -16.30 -12.94
C ILE A 60 10.18 -16.45 -14.47
N GLY A 61 10.49 -15.39 -15.22
CA GLY A 61 10.59 -15.43 -16.67
C GLY A 61 11.65 -16.42 -17.14
N LEU A 62 12.85 -16.33 -16.58
CA LEU A 62 13.96 -17.22 -16.90
C LEU A 62 13.62 -18.67 -16.58
N VAL A 63 13.16 -18.96 -15.36
CA VAL A 63 12.80 -20.34 -14.93
C VAL A 63 11.64 -20.86 -15.76
N GLY A 64 10.65 -20.04 -16.08
CA GLY A 64 9.53 -20.43 -16.94
C GLY A 64 9.99 -20.96 -18.28
N VAL A 65 10.88 -20.24 -18.95
CA VAL A 65 11.46 -20.70 -20.24
C VAL A 65 12.29 -21.97 -20.06
N VAL A 66 13.19 -22.01 -19.08
CA VAL A 66 14.03 -23.19 -18.84
C VAL A 66 13.20 -24.45 -18.56
N VAL A 67 12.11 -24.32 -17.83
CA VAL A 67 11.21 -25.45 -17.54
C VAL A 67 10.41 -25.85 -18.79
N ILE A 68 9.84 -24.90 -19.52
CA ILE A 68 8.96 -25.23 -20.64
C ILE A 68 9.76 -25.67 -21.87
N GLU A 69 10.81 -24.95 -22.26
CA GLU A 69 11.62 -25.28 -23.42
C GLU A 69 12.65 -26.35 -23.09
N GLY A 70 13.28 -26.29 -21.91
CA GLY A 70 14.35 -27.22 -21.54
C GLY A 70 13.91 -28.57 -21.01
N ILE A 71 12.77 -28.66 -20.31
CA ILE A 71 12.30 -29.92 -19.71
C ILE A 71 11.13 -30.52 -20.52
N PHE A 72 10.19 -29.71 -20.95
CA PHE A 72 9.01 -30.18 -21.69
C PHE A 72 9.18 -30.16 -23.20
N ASP A 73 10.33 -29.65 -23.71
CA ASP A 73 10.64 -29.57 -25.15
C ASP A 73 9.51 -28.89 -25.97
N GLN A 74 8.93 -27.83 -25.35
CA GLN A 74 7.84 -27.07 -25.96
C GLN A 74 8.32 -25.64 -26.24
N ASP A 75 8.20 -25.20 -27.51
CA ASP A 75 8.51 -23.81 -27.87
C ASP A 75 7.51 -22.83 -27.25
N MET A 76 8.03 -21.71 -26.77
CA MET A 76 7.22 -20.57 -26.30
C MET A 76 7.19 -19.46 -27.35
N VAL A 77 6.17 -18.61 -27.28
CA VAL A 77 6.13 -17.38 -28.05
C VAL A 77 7.01 -16.34 -27.35
N PRO A 78 8.16 -15.96 -27.92
CA PRO A 78 9.03 -14.98 -27.29
C PRO A 78 8.34 -13.61 -27.24
N PRO A 79 8.57 -12.82 -26.16
CA PRO A 79 8.18 -11.43 -26.16
C PRO A 79 8.98 -10.65 -27.22
N PRO A 80 8.54 -9.43 -27.59
CA PRO A 80 9.31 -8.58 -28.49
C PRO A 80 10.72 -8.38 -27.95
N ASP A 81 11.73 -8.84 -28.68
CA ASP A 81 13.12 -8.70 -28.26
C ASP A 81 13.64 -7.28 -28.47
N LEU A 82 13.36 -6.39 -27.51
CA LEU A 82 13.73 -4.99 -27.53
C LEU A 82 15.26 -4.77 -27.42
N PHE A 83 16.00 -5.78 -26.93
CA PHE A 83 17.43 -5.66 -26.62
C PHE A 83 18.32 -6.63 -27.41
N SER A 84 17.73 -7.38 -28.37
CA SER A 84 18.47 -8.35 -29.19
C SER A 84 19.30 -9.33 -28.36
N THR A 85 18.67 -9.90 -27.33
CA THR A 85 19.35 -10.73 -26.30
C THR A 85 19.81 -12.08 -26.82
N GLY A 86 19.35 -12.50 -27.99
CA GLY A 86 19.74 -13.75 -28.65
C GLY A 86 19.27 -15.03 -27.95
N SER A 87 18.53 -14.94 -26.82
CA SER A 87 17.92 -16.10 -26.16
C SER A 87 16.54 -15.78 -25.60
N HIS A 88 15.61 -16.74 -25.72
CA HIS A 88 14.25 -16.60 -25.18
C HIS A 88 14.24 -16.40 -23.66
N ALA A 89 15.10 -17.11 -22.93
CA ALA A 89 15.20 -17.03 -21.48
C ALA A 89 15.62 -15.62 -21.03
N ALA A 90 16.59 -14.99 -21.71
CA ALA A 90 17.00 -13.62 -21.42
C ALA A 90 15.91 -12.61 -21.79
N ALA A 91 15.22 -12.81 -22.91
CA ALA A 91 14.10 -11.93 -23.32
C ALA A 91 12.98 -11.93 -22.27
N PHE A 92 12.51 -13.10 -21.83
CA PHE A 92 11.48 -13.21 -20.78
C PHE A 92 11.94 -12.67 -19.43
N ALA A 93 13.22 -12.85 -19.07
CA ALA A 93 13.75 -12.30 -17.83
C ALA A 93 13.77 -10.76 -17.85
N ILE A 94 14.24 -10.17 -18.95
CA ILE A 94 14.28 -8.71 -19.11
C ILE A 94 12.87 -8.13 -19.17
N ASP A 95 11.97 -8.75 -19.91
CA ASP A 95 10.58 -8.29 -20.02
C ASP A 95 9.86 -8.32 -18.67
N GLY A 96 10.02 -9.39 -17.91
CA GLY A 96 9.51 -9.49 -16.54
C GLY A 96 10.08 -8.42 -15.61
N ALA A 97 11.39 -8.14 -15.71
CA ALA A 97 12.02 -7.08 -14.93
C ALA A 97 11.49 -5.69 -15.29
N ILE A 98 11.37 -5.40 -16.60
CA ILE A 98 10.82 -4.13 -17.09
C ILE A 98 9.39 -3.95 -16.64
N PHE A 99 8.55 -4.99 -16.77
CA PHE A 99 7.18 -4.96 -16.31
C PHE A 99 7.09 -4.62 -14.81
N ALA A 100 7.92 -5.25 -13.98
CA ALA A 100 7.95 -4.99 -12.54
C ALA A 100 8.43 -3.57 -12.20
N VAL A 101 9.43 -3.05 -12.91
CA VAL A 101 9.91 -1.66 -12.74
C VAL A 101 8.84 -0.65 -13.13
N LEU A 102 8.16 -0.87 -14.26
CA LEU A 102 7.05 -0.02 -14.70
C LEU A 102 5.89 -0.05 -13.69
N ALA A 103 5.52 -1.23 -13.20
CA ALA A 103 4.50 -1.38 -12.17
C ALA A 103 4.87 -0.64 -10.88
N ALA A 104 6.13 -0.70 -10.46
CA ALA A 104 6.63 0.04 -9.31
C ALA A 104 6.58 1.56 -9.57
N ALA A 105 7.01 2.04 -10.73
CA ALA A 105 6.94 3.46 -11.08
C ALA A 105 5.48 3.97 -11.06
N VAL A 106 4.55 3.20 -11.61
CA VAL A 106 3.12 3.53 -11.58
C VAL A 106 2.59 3.57 -10.14
N LEU A 107 2.95 2.61 -9.30
CA LEU A 107 2.55 2.62 -7.89
C LEU A 107 3.06 3.88 -7.17
N ALA A 108 4.34 4.25 -7.38
CA ALA A 108 4.91 5.48 -6.82
C ALA A 108 4.15 6.72 -7.28
N LEU A 109 3.83 6.80 -8.58
CA LEU A 109 3.05 7.89 -9.13
C LEU A 109 1.64 7.97 -8.52
N LEU A 110 0.96 6.83 -8.34
CA LEU A 110 -0.35 6.78 -7.73
C LEU A 110 -0.33 7.24 -6.26
N VAL A 111 0.71 6.91 -5.51
CA VAL A 111 0.84 7.34 -4.11
C VAL A 111 0.90 8.87 -3.99
N VAL A 112 1.54 9.53 -4.97
CA VAL A 112 1.65 11.01 -4.95
C VAL A 112 0.39 11.68 -5.49
N SER A 113 -0.31 11.04 -6.45
CA SER A 113 -1.38 11.68 -7.23
C SER A 113 -2.80 11.30 -6.78
N THR A 114 -2.99 10.19 -6.05
CA THR A 114 -4.35 9.70 -5.74
C THR A 114 -4.58 9.47 -4.25
N PRO A 115 -5.79 9.75 -3.72
CA PRO A 115 -6.11 9.55 -2.31
C PRO A 115 -6.23 8.07 -1.92
N ARG A 116 -6.45 7.17 -2.89
CA ARG A 116 -6.60 5.71 -2.66
C ARG A 116 -5.70 4.89 -3.58
N PRO A 117 -4.37 5.04 -3.50
CA PRO A 117 -3.42 4.50 -4.49
C PRO A 117 -3.50 2.98 -4.61
N LYS A 118 -3.64 2.25 -3.50
CA LYS A 118 -3.66 0.78 -3.50
C LYS A 118 -4.82 0.18 -4.29
N ARG A 119 -6.00 0.82 -4.24
CA ARG A 119 -7.18 0.33 -4.93
C ARG A 119 -7.07 0.53 -6.44
N PHE A 120 -6.61 1.72 -6.86
CA PHE A 120 -6.37 2.02 -8.27
C PHE A 120 -5.25 1.15 -8.83
N PHE A 121 -4.15 0.99 -8.09
CA PHE A 121 -3.05 0.11 -8.47
C PHE A 121 -3.52 -1.34 -8.67
N GLY A 122 -4.37 -1.87 -7.78
CA GLY A 122 -4.92 -3.22 -7.93
C GLY A 122 -5.66 -3.41 -9.25
N TRP A 123 -6.58 -2.51 -9.59
CA TRP A 123 -7.32 -2.55 -10.86
C TRP A 123 -6.40 -2.44 -12.07
N LEU A 124 -5.42 -1.53 -12.01
CA LEU A 124 -4.46 -1.34 -13.09
C LEU A 124 -3.60 -2.59 -13.30
N MET A 125 -3.15 -3.24 -12.22
CA MET A 125 -2.38 -4.48 -12.30
C MET A 125 -3.20 -5.64 -12.86
N VAL A 126 -4.50 -5.75 -12.51
CA VAL A 126 -5.39 -6.75 -13.12
C VAL A 126 -5.47 -6.55 -14.64
N LEU A 127 -5.69 -5.32 -15.09
CA LEU A 127 -5.77 -5.01 -16.52
C LEU A 127 -4.43 -5.23 -17.24
N ALA A 128 -3.33 -4.78 -16.65
CA ALA A 128 -2.00 -4.97 -17.22
C ALA A 128 -1.63 -6.46 -17.32
N THR A 129 -1.88 -7.22 -16.25
CA THR A 129 -1.65 -8.68 -16.25
C THR A 129 -2.53 -9.40 -17.28
N ALA A 130 -3.80 -9.04 -17.37
CA ALA A 130 -4.69 -9.60 -18.39
C ALA A 130 -4.18 -9.29 -19.80
N LEU A 131 -3.73 -8.06 -20.05
CA LEU A 131 -3.19 -7.64 -21.33
C LEU A 131 -1.97 -8.47 -21.73
N ILE A 132 -0.94 -8.57 -20.86
CA ILE A 132 0.27 -9.34 -21.18
C ILE A 132 0.00 -10.84 -21.30
N THR A 133 -1.02 -11.35 -20.60
CA THR A 133 -1.44 -12.76 -20.67
C THR A 133 -2.11 -13.08 -22.01
N VAL A 134 -2.90 -12.15 -22.56
CA VAL A 134 -3.61 -12.33 -23.83
C VAL A 134 -2.71 -12.05 -25.04
N LEU A 135 -1.67 -11.26 -24.87
CA LEU A 135 -0.82 -10.78 -25.95
C LEU A 135 -0.21 -11.89 -26.84
N PRO A 136 0.26 -13.04 -26.30
CA PRO A 136 0.78 -14.15 -27.13
C PRO A 136 -0.22 -14.68 -28.15
N PHE A 137 -1.52 -14.65 -27.84
CA PHE A 137 -2.58 -15.11 -28.75
C PHE A 137 -2.77 -14.19 -29.98
N ALA A 138 -2.31 -12.93 -29.89
CA ALA A 138 -2.38 -12.00 -31.01
C ALA A 138 -1.24 -12.22 -32.04
N TRP A 139 -0.15 -12.89 -31.62
CA TRP A 139 1.08 -13.01 -32.46
C TRP A 139 1.31 -14.41 -33.00
N THR A 140 0.58 -15.42 -32.51
CA THR A 140 0.72 -16.79 -33.00
C THR A 140 -0.63 -17.44 -33.22
N SER A 141 -0.70 -18.29 -34.25
CA SER A 141 -1.83 -19.18 -34.51
C SER A 141 -1.73 -20.52 -33.75
N HIS A 142 -0.59 -20.81 -33.12
CA HIS A 142 -0.36 -22.03 -32.34
C HIS A 142 -0.85 -21.84 -30.89
N LEU A 143 -2.03 -22.38 -30.59
CA LEU A 143 -2.68 -22.23 -29.29
C LEU A 143 -1.86 -22.82 -28.13
N ASP A 144 -1.19 -23.95 -28.36
CA ASP A 144 -0.32 -24.61 -27.39
C ASP A 144 0.80 -23.68 -26.90
N ARG A 145 1.54 -23.06 -27.82
CA ARG A 145 2.61 -22.11 -27.52
C ARG A 145 2.07 -20.83 -26.86
N ALA A 146 0.95 -20.31 -27.34
CA ALA A 146 0.32 -19.13 -26.76
C ALA A 146 -0.11 -19.36 -25.32
N VAL A 147 -0.71 -20.52 -25.01
CA VAL A 147 -1.14 -20.88 -23.65
C VAL A 147 0.05 -20.98 -22.69
N LEU A 148 1.14 -21.62 -23.10
CA LEU A 148 2.34 -21.75 -22.26
C LEU A 148 2.94 -20.37 -21.92
N SER A 149 3.09 -19.51 -22.93
CA SER A 149 3.58 -18.14 -22.73
C SER A 149 2.62 -17.32 -21.87
N ALA A 150 1.31 -17.47 -22.05
CA ALA A 150 0.29 -16.81 -21.25
C ALA A 150 0.35 -17.22 -19.77
N ILE A 151 0.62 -18.50 -19.47
CA ILE A 151 0.78 -18.99 -18.09
C ILE A 151 1.98 -18.30 -17.42
N VAL A 152 3.13 -18.22 -18.10
CA VAL A 152 4.33 -17.55 -17.56
C VAL A 152 4.06 -16.08 -17.32
N ASN A 153 3.44 -15.38 -18.27
CA ASN A 153 3.07 -13.97 -18.15
C ASN A 153 2.08 -13.73 -16.98
N LEU A 154 1.10 -14.62 -16.82
CA LEU A 154 0.17 -14.57 -15.70
C LEU A 154 0.89 -14.70 -14.35
N VAL A 155 1.82 -15.64 -14.23
CA VAL A 155 2.61 -15.85 -13.01
C VAL A 155 3.48 -14.62 -12.73
N ILE A 156 4.15 -14.06 -13.74
CA ILE A 156 4.93 -12.81 -13.60
C ILE A 156 4.03 -11.66 -13.11
N GLY A 157 2.86 -11.48 -13.71
CA GLY A 157 1.93 -10.43 -13.34
C GLY A 157 1.41 -10.57 -11.91
N LEU A 158 0.99 -11.77 -11.50
CA LEU A 158 0.51 -12.05 -10.15
C LEU A 158 1.61 -11.90 -9.09
N ALA A 159 2.81 -12.40 -9.38
CA ALA A 159 3.96 -12.26 -8.50
C ALA A 159 4.33 -10.78 -8.31
N THR A 160 4.42 -10.02 -9.40
CA THR A 160 4.69 -8.58 -9.37
C THR A 160 3.65 -7.83 -8.55
N TRP A 161 2.37 -8.08 -8.80
CA TRP A 161 1.28 -7.47 -8.03
C TRP A 161 1.37 -7.79 -6.54
N SER A 162 1.53 -9.06 -6.19
CA SER A 162 1.60 -9.52 -4.80
C SER A 162 2.79 -8.89 -4.05
N LEU A 163 3.99 -8.91 -4.66
CA LEU A 163 5.20 -8.36 -4.07
C LEU A 163 5.12 -6.84 -3.90
N LEU A 164 4.67 -6.10 -4.91
CA LEU A 164 4.51 -4.65 -4.83
C LEU A 164 3.40 -4.26 -3.84
N ALA A 165 2.31 -5.01 -3.75
CA ALA A 165 1.30 -4.80 -2.72
C ALA A 165 1.90 -4.97 -1.31
N GLY A 166 2.76 -5.98 -1.11
CA GLY A 166 3.51 -6.19 0.13
C GLY A 166 4.49 -5.04 0.45
N VAL A 167 5.23 -4.56 -0.55
CA VAL A 167 6.12 -3.39 -0.41
C VAL A 167 5.30 -2.15 -0.03
N ALA A 168 4.18 -1.90 -0.72
CA ALA A 168 3.32 -0.76 -0.47
C ALA A 168 2.76 -0.72 0.96
N THR A 169 2.44 -1.87 1.56
CA THR A 169 1.93 -1.92 2.93
C THR A 169 2.97 -1.52 3.97
N ARG A 170 4.25 -1.71 3.66
CA ARG A 170 5.37 -1.47 4.57
C ARG A 170 6.02 -0.10 4.39
N THR A 171 5.87 0.53 3.22
CA THR A 171 6.58 1.75 2.83
C THR A 171 5.69 2.98 2.74
N ILE A 172 4.36 2.82 2.62
CA ILE A 172 3.41 3.93 2.57
C ILE A 172 2.94 4.23 3.99
N ARG A 173 3.27 5.43 4.49
CA ARG A 173 2.86 5.91 5.81
C ARG A 173 2.09 7.22 5.69
N PRO A 174 1.14 7.50 6.62
CA PRO A 174 0.59 8.85 6.75
C PRO A 174 1.72 9.82 7.12
N ALA A 175 1.72 11.02 6.54
CA ALA A 175 2.66 12.06 6.95
C ALA A 175 2.50 12.37 8.45
N PRO A 176 3.58 12.60 9.20
CA PRO A 176 3.50 13.01 10.60
C PRO A 176 2.62 14.27 10.71
N ARG A 177 1.64 14.23 11.60
CA ARG A 177 0.89 15.45 11.91
C ARG A 177 1.86 16.46 12.51
N PRO A 178 1.81 17.75 12.10
CA PRO A 178 2.50 18.80 12.82
C PRO A 178 2.07 18.72 14.28
N THR A 179 3.01 18.50 15.19
CA THR A 179 2.72 18.56 16.61
C THR A 179 2.16 19.97 16.87
N PRO A 180 0.96 20.13 17.48
CA PRO A 180 0.50 21.45 17.85
C PRO A 180 1.63 22.12 18.64
N ALA A 181 2.00 23.33 18.26
CA ALA A 181 2.98 24.07 19.03
C ALA A 181 2.51 24.08 20.50
N PRO A 182 3.39 23.79 21.47
CA PRO A 182 3.02 23.90 22.88
C PRO A 182 2.37 25.30 23.06
N PRO A 183 1.26 25.37 23.80
CA PRO A 183 0.63 26.64 24.02
C PRO A 183 1.73 27.59 24.47
N SER A 184 1.92 28.70 23.72
CA SER A 184 2.89 29.71 24.09
C SER A 184 2.54 30.08 25.51
N THR A 185 3.36 29.69 26.48
CA THR A 185 3.34 30.28 27.80
C THR A 185 3.70 31.74 27.58
N GLY A 186 2.66 32.55 27.31
CA GLY A 186 2.81 33.99 27.36
C GLY A 186 3.45 34.35 28.70
N PRO A 187 4.25 35.38 28.75
CA PRO A 187 4.92 35.78 29.99
C PRO A 187 3.90 35.77 31.13
N ALA A 188 4.19 34.96 32.15
CA ALA A 188 3.38 34.88 33.36
C ALA A 188 3.32 36.25 34.01
N GLY A 189 2.29 37.02 33.71
CA GLY A 189 2.19 38.40 34.22
C GLY A 189 0.96 39.18 33.78
N GLN A 190 0.16 38.65 32.85
CA GLN A 190 -1.10 39.34 32.57
C GLN A 190 -2.21 38.74 33.44
N ASN A 191 -2.32 39.22 34.66
CA ASN A 191 -3.53 39.06 35.43
C ASN A 191 -4.72 39.53 34.58
N PRO A 192 -5.80 38.76 34.46
CA PRO A 192 -6.99 39.25 33.80
C PRO A 192 -7.46 40.51 34.51
N PRO A 193 -7.90 41.53 33.74
CA PRO A 193 -8.40 42.73 34.36
C PRO A 193 -9.52 42.39 35.34
N SER A 194 -9.28 42.74 36.63
CA SER A 194 -10.28 42.59 37.68
C SER A 194 -11.46 43.50 37.33
N TYR A 195 -12.56 42.90 36.87
CA TYR A 195 -13.82 43.63 36.73
C TYR A 195 -14.30 44.06 38.11
N PRO A 196 -14.55 45.37 38.35
CA PRO A 196 -15.14 45.80 39.60
C PRO A 196 -16.57 45.19 39.71
N PRO A 197 -17.00 44.80 40.93
CA PRO A 197 -18.34 44.27 41.13
C PRO A 197 -19.35 45.38 40.78
N ARG A 198 -20.26 45.11 39.87
CA ARG A 198 -21.47 45.93 39.66
C ARG A 198 -22.36 45.68 40.88
N GLY A 199 -22.25 46.58 41.83
CA GLY A 199 -23.05 46.56 43.03
C GLY A 199 -23.75 47.86 43.27
N ALA A 200 -24.99 47.73 43.70
CA ALA A 200 -25.92 48.64 44.35
C ALA A 200 -26.66 49.60 43.47
#